data_38d3e88b70ae5acdb1bf7a0a2ad3774c
#
_entry.id   38d3e88b70ae5acdb1bf7a0a2ad3774c
#
_cell.length_a   1.000
_cell.length_b   1.000
_cell.length_c   1.000
_cell.angle_alpha   90.00
_cell.angle_beta   90.00
_cell.angle_gamma   90.00
#
_symmetry.space_group_name_H-M   'P 1'
#
loop_
_entity.id
_entity.type
_entity.pdbx_description
1 polymer ?
#
loop_
_entity_poly.entity_id
_entity_poly.type
_entity_poly.pdbx_seq_one_letter_code
_entity_poly.pdbx_strand_id
1 'polypeptide(L)'
;MEQAEIFHAVVDICVLIILAELASTLNARLKLPRILGTIFTGIIFGPYLLGSVVVGGRVFIEYNELIYIFAEFGAVLLLFEAGLHMRFSELLNTGKASFTVAISGVVVPYLLGYFASTMMGYSVYVGMIVGGALSATSIAISLACLGEMAQLGSPEAKLIIGAAVIDDVLALSIASVIFSMLAHAEPQGALTIARLLVTTIGLWFILSAVSSRVIPHLMGWIMHLERLDSVDQNLVSIFALLSCFGYASLAGVLGLSPLVGAFMAGMALSGSSYHEAVQEFTGKLGILFIPLFFVVIGTQVNPYSVLHGNFLLMAVLGAVAVLSKLVACGLPAQYFLKDKERGMRVGFGMISRGEIGLVISGTGITLGILSDEVYTALVMVIFLTTMLPPFLLRRSYLNDPSCILPDSIRG
;
A
#
# COMPACT_ATOMS: atom_id res chain seq x y z
N MET A 1 -22.48 -4.77 -19.63
CA MET A 1 -22.98 -5.63 -18.53
C MET A 1 -24.51 -5.64 -18.57
N GLU A 2 -25.11 -6.83 -18.61
CA GLU A 2 -26.56 -6.95 -18.50
C GLU A 2 -27.03 -6.50 -17.10
N GLN A 3 -28.27 -6.02 -16.97
CA GLN A 3 -28.82 -5.53 -15.67
C GLN A 3 -28.71 -6.59 -14.56
N ALA A 4 -28.83 -7.87 -14.92
CA ALA A 4 -28.67 -8.97 -13.96
C ALA A 4 -27.24 -9.10 -13.41
N GLU A 5 -26.21 -8.88 -14.23
CA GLU A 5 -24.81 -8.93 -13.82
C GLU A 5 -24.46 -7.81 -12.83
N ILE A 6 -24.97 -6.59 -13.08
CA ILE A 6 -24.77 -5.45 -12.17
C ILE A 6 -25.42 -5.74 -10.82
N PHE A 7 -26.66 -6.26 -10.82
CA PHE A 7 -27.37 -6.58 -9.58
C PHE A 7 -26.59 -7.64 -8.76
N HIS A 8 -26.11 -8.68 -9.43
CA HIS A 8 -25.31 -9.72 -8.79
C HIS A 8 -23.99 -9.17 -8.21
N ALA A 9 -23.30 -8.33 -8.96
CA ALA A 9 -22.07 -7.69 -8.49
C ALA A 9 -22.31 -6.85 -7.21
N VAL A 10 -23.40 -6.10 -7.16
CA VAL A 10 -23.76 -5.32 -5.96
C VAL A 10 -24.05 -6.23 -4.77
N VAL A 11 -24.76 -7.35 -4.98
CA VAL A 11 -25.00 -8.34 -3.91
C VAL A 11 -23.68 -8.93 -3.42
N ASP A 12 -22.77 -9.32 -4.33
CA ASP A 12 -21.46 -9.88 -3.97
C ASP A 12 -20.61 -8.88 -3.17
N ILE A 13 -20.62 -7.59 -3.54
CA ILE A 13 -19.97 -6.52 -2.77
C ILE A 13 -20.55 -6.41 -1.37
N CYS A 14 -21.88 -6.39 -1.24
CA CYS A 14 -22.53 -6.32 0.08
C CYS A 14 -22.18 -7.53 0.95
N VAL A 15 -22.20 -8.73 0.39
CA VAL A 15 -21.82 -9.96 1.09
C VAL A 15 -20.36 -9.90 1.55
N LEU A 16 -19.44 -9.48 0.67
CA LEU A 16 -18.02 -9.35 1.02
C LEU A 16 -17.79 -8.33 2.13
N ILE A 17 -18.46 -7.18 2.11
CA ILE A 17 -18.34 -6.16 3.17
C ILE A 17 -18.84 -6.72 4.51
N ILE A 18 -19.99 -7.38 4.51
CA ILE A 18 -20.55 -7.99 5.74
C ILE A 18 -19.61 -9.06 6.29
N LEU A 19 -19.11 -9.97 5.44
CA LEU A 19 -18.18 -11.01 5.85
C LEU A 19 -16.85 -10.43 6.36
N ALA A 20 -16.34 -9.41 5.69
CA ALA A 20 -15.13 -8.70 6.09
C ALA A 20 -15.29 -8.04 7.47
N GLU A 21 -16.42 -7.37 7.73
CA GLU A 21 -16.66 -6.72 9.02
C GLU A 21 -16.90 -7.73 10.15
N LEU A 22 -17.57 -8.84 9.86
CA LEU A 22 -17.73 -9.95 10.82
C LEU A 22 -16.37 -10.56 11.20
N ALA A 23 -15.52 -10.85 10.21
CA ALA A 23 -14.17 -11.39 10.43
C ALA A 23 -13.27 -10.38 11.16
N SER A 24 -13.35 -9.11 10.81
CA SER A 24 -12.67 -7.98 11.45
C SER A 24 -13.04 -7.88 12.94
N THR A 25 -14.34 -7.95 13.23
CA THR A 25 -14.87 -7.94 14.61
C THR A 25 -14.44 -9.17 15.39
N LEU A 26 -14.44 -10.35 14.77
CA LEU A 26 -13.95 -11.58 15.38
C LEU A 26 -12.46 -11.47 15.71
N ASN A 27 -11.64 -10.99 14.79
CA ASN A 27 -10.21 -10.76 15.01
C ASN A 27 -9.97 -9.77 16.15
N ALA A 28 -10.74 -8.69 16.24
CA ALA A 28 -10.64 -7.73 17.34
C ALA A 28 -10.92 -8.42 18.71
N ARG A 29 -11.94 -9.30 18.79
CA ARG A 29 -12.21 -10.09 20.00
C ARG A 29 -11.09 -11.07 20.36
N LEU A 30 -10.38 -11.58 19.34
CA LEU A 30 -9.21 -12.46 19.52
C LEU A 30 -7.92 -11.68 19.78
N LYS A 31 -8.00 -10.34 19.97
CA LYS A 31 -6.87 -9.44 20.16
C LYS A 31 -5.88 -9.44 18.96
N LEU A 32 -6.40 -9.74 17.76
CA LEU A 32 -5.66 -9.65 16.49
C LEU A 32 -6.00 -8.35 15.77
N PRO A 33 -5.11 -7.82 14.90
CA PRO A 33 -5.43 -6.67 14.06
C PRO A 33 -6.67 -6.92 13.20
N ARG A 34 -7.58 -5.94 13.15
CA ARG A 34 -8.85 -6.04 12.43
C ARG A 34 -8.65 -6.29 10.94
N ILE A 35 -7.66 -5.65 10.36
CA ILE A 35 -7.30 -5.75 8.94
C ILE A 35 -7.00 -7.19 8.50
N LEU A 36 -6.46 -8.03 9.38
CA LEU A 36 -6.24 -9.44 9.06
C LEU A 36 -7.55 -10.19 8.82
N GLY A 37 -8.64 -9.81 9.51
CA GLY A 37 -9.96 -10.39 9.27
C GLY A 37 -10.44 -10.14 7.86
N THR A 38 -10.28 -8.92 7.35
CA THR A 38 -10.67 -8.57 5.98
C THR A 38 -9.85 -9.33 4.94
N ILE A 39 -8.54 -9.47 5.14
CA ILE A 39 -7.68 -10.24 4.23
C ILE A 39 -8.01 -11.73 4.28
N PHE A 40 -8.24 -12.31 5.47
CA PHE A 40 -8.68 -13.70 5.58
C PHE A 40 -10.04 -13.94 4.91
N THR A 41 -10.95 -12.97 4.96
CA THR A 41 -12.21 -13.04 4.19
C THR A 41 -11.90 -13.19 2.70
N GLY A 42 -10.97 -12.42 2.15
CA GLY A 42 -10.55 -12.54 0.75
C GLY A 42 -9.94 -13.90 0.41
N ILE A 43 -9.14 -14.48 1.31
CA ILE A 43 -8.58 -15.83 1.10
C ILE A 43 -9.69 -16.89 1.11
N ILE A 44 -10.56 -16.85 2.13
CA ILE A 44 -11.57 -17.90 2.33
C ILE A 44 -12.67 -17.82 1.27
N PHE A 45 -13.17 -16.63 0.97
CA PHE A 45 -14.23 -16.40 0.00
C PHE A 45 -13.70 -15.99 -1.38
N GLY A 46 -12.39 -16.09 -1.59
CA GLY A 46 -11.73 -15.86 -2.86
C GLY A 46 -11.95 -16.98 -3.89
N PRO A 47 -11.43 -16.80 -5.11
CA PRO A 47 -11.66 -17.70 -6.23
C PRO A 47 -11.05 -19.10 -6.05
N TYR A 48 -10.16 -19.27 -5.08
CA TYR A 48 -9.46 -20.54 -4.84
C TYR A 48 -10.10 -21.43 -3.77
N LEU A 49 -11.04 -20.89 -2.97
CA LEU A 49 -11.72 -21.63 -1.91
C LEU A 49 -13.24 -21.50 -2.05
N LEU A 50 -13.92 -20.98 -1.02
CA LEU A 50 -15.39 -20.95 -0.96
C LEU A 50 -16.03 -20.05 -2.03
N GLY A 51 -15.34 -19.02 -2.52
CA GLY A 51 -15.88 -18.12 -3.52
C GLY A 51 -16.20 -18.83 -4.85
N SER A 52 -15.45 -19.86 -5.22
CA SER A 52 -15.67 -20.65 -6.44
C SER A 52 -16.74 -21.74 -6.32
N VAL A 53 -17.31 -21.95 -5.12
CA VAL A 53 -18.33 -22.98 -4.90
C VAL A 53 -19.63 -22.58 -5.60
N VAL A 54 -20.21 -23.52 -6.36
CA VAL A 54 -21.48 -23.29 -7.06
C VAL A 54 -22.66 -23.55 -6.11
N VAL A 55 -23.47 -22.53 -5.89
CA VAL A 55 -24.68 -22.59 -5.06
C VAL A 55 -25.87 -22.15 -5.91
N GLY A 56 -26.85 -23.03 -6.08
CA GLY A 56 -28.05 -22.71 -6.85
C GLY A 56 -27.81 -22.43 -8.35
N GLY A 57 -26.76 -23.03 -8.93
CA GLY A 57 -26.39 -22.84 -10.36
C GLY A 57 -25.51 -21.61 -10.64
N ARG A 58 -25.08 -20.89 -9.61
CA ARG A 58 -24.19 -19.73 -9.67
C ARG A 58 -22.98 -19.93 -8.75
N VAL A 59 -21.83 -19.36 -9.13
CA VAL A 59 -20.66 -19.21 -8.27
C VAL A 59 -21.03 -18.33 -7.05
N PHE A 60 -20.61 -18.72 -5.87
CA PHE A 60 -21.02 -18.04 -4.61
C PHE A 60 -20.61 -16.57 -4.59
N ILE A 61 -19.40 -16.25 -5.04
CA ILE A 61 -18.92 -14.87 -5.24
C ILE A 61 -18.20 -14.79 -6.58
N GLU A 62 -18.68 -13.91 -7.46
CA GLU A 62 -18.07 -13.66 -8.75
C GLU A 62 -17.24 -12.39 -8.72
N TYR A 63 -15.90 -12.56 -8.72
CA TYR A 63 -14.98 -11.44 -8.74
C TYR A 63 -14.94 -10.80 -10.13
N ASN A 64 -15.70 -9.72 -10.28
CA ASN A 64 -15.84 -8.96 -11.52
C ASN A 64 -15.15 -7.59 -11.41
N GLU A 65 -15.11 -6.87 -12.52
CA GLU A 65 -14.49 -5.55 -12.64
C GLU A 65 -15.04 -4.54 -11.61
N LEU A 66 -16.33 -4.60 -11.28
CA LEU A 66 -16.95 -3.69 -10.32
C LEU A 66 -16.37 -3.84 -8.90
N ILE A 67 -16.12 -5.09 -8.45
CA ILE A 67 -15.48 -5.35 -7.15
C ILE A 67 -14.07 -4.75 -7.12
N TYR A 68 -13.31 -4.90 -8.20
CA TYR A 68 -11.95 -4.33 -8.29
C TYR A 68 -11.98 -2.81 -8.30
N ILE A 69 -12.93 -2.16 -9.01
CA ILE A 69 -13.09 -0.69 -9.00
C ILE A 69 -13.40 -0.19 -7.58
N PHE A 70 -14.30 -0.85 -6.87
CA PHE A 70 -14.64 -0.47 -5.49
C PHE A 70 -13.47 -0.69 -4.52
N ALA A 71 -12.69 -1.73 -4.72
CA ALA A 71 -11.46 -1.97 -3.97
C ALA A 71 -10.41 -0.89 -4.22
N GLU A 72 -10.21 -0.48 -5.48
CA GLU A 72 -9.32 0.63 -5.85
C GLU A 72 -9.76 1.95 -5.17
N PHE A 73 -11.07 2.23 -5.10
CA PHE A 73 -11.58 3.38 -4.35
C PHE A 73 -11.19 3.30 -2.88
N GLY A 74 -11.24 2.11 -2.28
CA GLY A 74 -10.79 1.87 -0.92
C GLY A 74 -9.31 2.19 -0.72
N ALA A 75 -8.46 1.77 -1.64
CA ALA A 75 -7.02 2.07 -1.62
C ALA A 75 -6.75 3.57 -1.74
N VAL A 76 -7.42 4.24 -2.69
CA VAL A 76 -7.30 5.69 -2.91
C VAL A 76 -7.73 6.47 -1.67
N LEU A 77 -8.87 6.12 -1.04
CA LEU A 77 -9.34 6.76 0.19
C LEU A 77 -8.38 6.54 1.36
N LEU A 78 -7.83 5.34 1.51
CA LEU A 78 -6.86 5.03 2.57
C LEU A 78 -5.61 5.89 2.47
N LEU A 79 -5.07 6.06 1.27
CA LEU A 79 -3.89 6.90 1.05
C LEU A 79 -4.20 8.40 1.17
N PHE A 80 -5.40 8.83 0.78
CA PHE A 80 -5.86 10.18 1.02
C PHE A 80 -5.96 10.49 2.51
N GLU A 81 -6.54 9.59 3.30
CA GLU A 81 -6.61 9.71 4.76
C GLU A 81 -5.22 9.77 5.39
N ALA A 82 -4.29 8.92 4.95
CA ALA A 82 -2.89 8.99 5.38
C ALA A 82 -2.25 10.36 5.06
N GLY A 83 -2.56 10.92 3.89
CA GLY A 83 -2.12 12.26 3.49
C GLY A 83 -2.66 13.36 4.41
N LEU A 84 -3.90 13.26 4.89
CA LEU A 84 -4.48 14.20 5.86
C LEU A 84 -3.69 14.26 7.19
N HIS A 85 -3.01 13.19 7.57
CA HIS A 85 -2.21 13.15 8.79
C HIS A 85 -0.78 13.69 8.62
N MET A 86 -0.40 14.18 7.43
CA MET A 86 0.95 14.67 7.15
C MET A 86 0.94 15.96 6.36
N ARG A 87 1.60 17.00 6.86
CA ARG A 87 1.77 18.27 6.12
C ARG A 87 2.95 18.18 5.16
N PHE A 88 2.86 18.87 4.01
CA PHE A 88 3.96 18.95 3.07
C PHE A 88 5.26 19.51 3.69
N SER A 89 5.14 20.50 4.59
CA SER A 89 6.28 21.04 5.34
C SER A 89 6.93 20.02 6.28
N GLU A 90 6.14 19.14 6.90
CA GLU A 90 6.65 18.05 7.74
C GLU A 90 7.41 17.02 6.92
N LEU A 91 6.89 16.68 5.74
CA LEU A 91 7.57 15.79 4.79
C LEU A 91 8.94 16.36 4.38
N LEU A 92 9.01 17.65 4.06
CA LEU A 92 10.28 18.30 3.74
C LEU A 92 11.27 18.30 4.92
N ASN A 93 10.79 18.47 6.15
CA ASN A 93 11.62 18.44 7.35
C ASN A 93 12.15 17.04 7.67
N THR A 94 11.39 15.98 7.38
CA THR A 94 11.83 14.56 7.51
C THR A 94 12.61 14.07 6.29
N GLY A 95 12.77 14.91 5.26
CA GLY A 95 13.24 14.53 3.92
C GLY A 95 14.54 13.72 3.89
N LYS A 96 15.58 14.12 4.67
CA LYS A 96 16.83 13.36 4.72
C LYS A 96 16.64 11.96 5.33
N ALA A 97 15.85 11.86 6.39
CA ALA A 97 15.57 10.59 7.04
C ALA A 97 14.74 9.68 6.13
N SER A 98 13.63 10.20 5.58
CA SER A 98 12.75 9.49 4.66
C SER A 98 13.50 9.03 3.40
N PHE A 99 14.32 9.89 2.83
CA PHE A 99 15.14 9.59 1.65
C PHE A 99 16.16 8.48 1.94
N THR A 100 16.86 8.55 3.07
CA THR A 100 17.84 7.51 3.44
C THR A 100 17.16 6.17 3.70
N VAL A 101 16.04 6.16 4.43
CA VAL A 101 15.25 4.95 4.69
C VAL A 101 14.72 4.36 3.39
N ALA A 102 14.21 5.19 2.46
CA ALA A 102 13.69 4.73 1.17
C ALA A 102 14.80 4.11 0.30
N ILE A 103 15.91 4.84 0.09
CA ILE A 103 17.01 4.33 -0.74
C ILE A 103 17.57 3.03 -0.18
N SER A 104 17.89 2.99 1.12
CA SER A 104 18.39 1.75 1.71
C SER A 104 17.35 0.63 1.65
N GLY A 105 16.07 0.99 1.88
CA GLY A 105 14.92 0.08 1.80
C GLY A 105 14.62 -0.46 0.40
N VAL A 106 15.08 0.18 -0.66
CA VAL A 106 14.96 -0.28 -2.05
C VAL A 106 16.22 -1.05 -2.47
N VAL A 107 17.39 -0.44 -2.29
CA VAL A 107 18.64 -0.97 -2.81
C VAL A 107 19.04 -2.28 -2.13
N VAL A 108 18.93 -2.36 -0.80
CA VAL A 108 19.37 -3.56 -0.05
C VAL A 108 18.49 -4.77 -0.37
N PRO A 109 17.14 -4.70 -0.33
CA PRO A 109 16.31 -5.85 -0.72
C PRO A 109 16.48 -6.24 -2.19
N TYR A 110 16.66 -5.26 -3.10
CA TYR A 110 16.91 -5.52 -4.51
C TYR A 110 18.18 -6.36 -4.69
N LEU A 111 19.29 -5.91 -4.13
CA LEU A 111 20.56 -6.61 -4.25
C LEU A 111 20.52 -7.99 -3.58
N LEU A 112 19.97 -8.07 -2.38
CA LEU A 112 19.89 -9.35 -1.67
C LEU A 112 18.96 -10.35 -2.38
N GLY A 113 17.84 -9.90 -2.93
CA GLY A 113 16.94 -10.74 -3.74
C GLY A 113 17.59 -11.22 -5.03
N TYR A 114 18.29 -10.30 -5.72
CA TYR A 114 19.07 -10.62 -6.90
C TYR A 114 20.15 -11.67 -6.61
N PHE A 115 20.99 -11.46 -5.60
CA PHE A 115 22.06 -12.39 -5.26
C PHE A 115 21.52 -13.72 -4.71
N ALA A 116 20.48 -13.70 -3.87
CA ALA A 116 19.89 -14.92 -3.33
C ALA A 116 19.39 -15.84 -4.46
N SER A 117 18.65 -15.31 -5.44
CA SER A 117 18.15 -16.09 -6.55
C SER A 117 19.25 -16.55 -7.50
N THR A 118 20.23 -15.71 -7.82
CA THR A 118 21.35 -16.12 -8.68
C THR A 118 22.26 -17.17 -8.00
N MET A 119 22.49 -17.09 -6.70
CA MET A 119 23.22 -18.12 -5.94
C MET A 119 22.46 -19.45 -5.86
N MET A 120 21.13 -19.43 -5.98
CA MET A 120 20.31 -20.66 -6.10
C MET A 120 20.28 -21.24 -7.52
N GLY A 121 21.05 -20.66 -8.47
CA GLY A 121 21.19 -21.16 -9.83
C GLY A 121 20.21 -20.59 -10.85
N TYR A 122 19.38 -19.60 -10.48
CA TYR A 122 18.47 -18.92 -11.40
C TYR A 122 19.23 -17.91 -12.28
N SER A 123 18.66 -17.60 -13.45
CA SER A 123 19.28 -16.66 -14.40
C SER A 123 19.34 -15.23 -13.84
N VAL A 124 20.24 -14.42 -14.41
CA VAL A 124 20.37 -12.98 -14.10
C VAL A 124 19.03 -12.25 -14.23
N TYR A 125 18.26 -12.56 -15.26
CA TYR A 125 16.94 -11.94 -15.50
C TYR A 125 15.92 -12.30 -14.42
N VAL A 126 15.88 -13.56 -13.98
CA VAL A 126 15.08 -13.99 -12.83
C VAL A 126 15.52 -13.22 -11.58
N GLY A 127 16.84 -13.10 -11.35
CA GLY A 127 17.38 -12.33 -10.23
C GLY A 127 16.93 -10.87 -10.24
N MET A 128 16.92 -10.22 -11.39
CA MET A 128 16.45 -8.82 -11.52
C MET A 128 14.98 -8.69 -11.16
N ILE A 129 14.13 -9.60 -11.63
CA ILE A 129 12.69 -9.59 -11.31
C ILE A 129 12.46 -9.86 -9.82
N VAL A 130 13.14 -10.87 -9.25
CA VAL A 130 13.06 -11.18 -7.82
C VAL A 130 13.51 -10.00 -6.98
N GLY A 131 14.65 -9.39 -7.30
CA GLY A 131 15.14 -8.19 -6.63
C GLY A 131 14.16 -7.03 -6.70
N GLY A 132 13.60 -6.76 -7.89
CA GLY A 132 12.60 -5.74 -8.12
C GLY A 132 11.31 -5.98 -7.31
N ALA A 133 10.78 -7.19 -7.33
CA ALA A 133 9.59 -7.55 -6.57
C ALA A 133 9.81 -7.44 -5.05
N LEU A 134 11.00 -7.81 -4.57
CA LEU A 134 11.35 -7.69 -3.15
C LEU A 134 11.75 -6.28 -2.71
N SER A 135 12.05 -5.36 -3.60
CA SER A 135 12.36 -3.97 -3.25
C SER A 135 11.12 -3.15 -2.93
N ALA A 136 10.03 -3.33 -3.69
CA ALA A 136 8.79 -2.57 -3.54
C ALA A 136 8.12 -2.79 -2.18
N THR A 137 7.58 -1.72 -1.57
CA THR A 137 6.90 -1.76 -0.27
C THR A 137 5.41 -1.44 -0.44
N SER A 138 4.53 -2.13 0.28
CA SER A 138 3.12 -1.73 0.40
C SER A 138 2.90 -1.01 1.72
N ILE A 139 2.57 0.27 1.65
CA ILE A 139 2.32 1.09 2.83
C ILE A 139 0.90 0.91 3.39
N ALA A 140 -0.06 0.52 2.54
CA ALA A 140 -1.48 0.50 2.87
C ALA A 140 -1.80 -0.27 4.16
N ILE A 141 -1.18 -1.45 4.32
CA ILE A 141 -1.40 -2.31 5.50
C ILE A 141 -0.79 -1.72 6.77
N SER A 142 0.42 -1.18 6.65
CA SER A 142 1.08 -0.53 7.79
C SER A 142 0.33 0.70 8.25
N LEU A 143 -0.22 1.50 7.31
CA LEU A 143 -1.05 2.66 7.61
C LEU A 143 -2.37 2.25 8.27
N ALA A 144 -3.06 1.25 7.74
CA ALA A 144 -4.29 0.78 8.35
C ALA A 144 -4.05 0.26 9.77
N CYS A 145 -2.95 -0.48 10.00
CA CYS A 145 -2.57 -0.93 11.33
C CYS A 145 -2.24 0.23 12.28
N LEU A 146 -1.48 1.24 11.81
CA LEU A 146 -1.17 2.45 12.58
C LEU A 146 -2.43 3.28 12.84
N GLY A 147 -3.37 3.34 11.90
CA GLY A 147 -4.68 3.97 12.04
C GLY A 147 -5.52 3.31 13.11
N GLU A 148 -5.64 1.96 13.10
CA GLU A 148 -6.32 1.21 14.16
C GLU A 148 -5.75 1.52 15.56
N MET A 149 -4.44 1.76 15.66
CA MET A 149 -3.75 2.09 16.91
C MET A 149 -3.76 3.58 17.25
N ALA A 150 -4.38 4.45 16.43
CA ALA A 150 -4.34 5.91 16.55
C ALA A 150 -2.91 6.50 16.57
N GLN A 151 -1.98 5.87 15.81
CA GLN A 151 -0.56 6.23 15.77
C GLN A 151 -0.09 6.86 14.46
N LEU A 152 -1.01 7.25 13.54
CA LEU A 152 -0.66 7.89 12.28
C LEU A 152 0.12 9.21 12.44
N GLY A 153 -0.09 9.94 13.55
CA GLY A 153 0.62 11.16 13.88
C GLY A 153 2.00 10.96 14.51
N SER A 154 2.41 9.74 14.83
CA SER A 154 3.68 9.44 15.48
C SER A 154 4.90 9.74 14.59
N PRO A 155 6.07 10.06 15.15
CA PRO A 155 7.28 10.33 14.36
C PRO A 155 7.70 9.16 13.46
N GLU A 156 7.58 7.94 13.96
CA GLU A 156 7.85 6.73 13.17
C GLU A 156 6.84 6.53 12.03
N ALA A 157 5.55 6.80 12.25
CA ALA A 157 4.55 6.72 11.21
C ALA A 157 4.82 7.75 10.10
N LYS A 158 5.13 9.00 10.46
CA LYS A 158 5.52 10.05 9.51
C LYS A 158 6.75 9.64 8.69
N LEU A 159 7.72 8.99 9.32
CA LEU A 159 8.92 8.50 8.64
C LEU A 159 8.59 7.33 7.69
N ILE A 160 7.74 6.38 8.09
CA ILE A 160 7.23 5.30 7.25
C ILE A 160 6.53 5.88 6.02
N ILE A 161 5.59 6.82 6.22
CA ILE A 161 4.83 7.46 5.15
C ILE A 161 5.76 8.16 4.16
N GLY A 162 6.66 9.02 4.68
CA GLY A 162 7.59 9.76 3.83
C GLY A 162 8.57 8.86 3.07
N ALA A 163 9.06 7.78 3.69
CA ALA A 163 9.93 6.82 3.04
C ALA A 163 9.19 6.02 1.97
N ALA A 164 7.96 5.59 2.25
CA ALA A 164 7.20 4.77 1.31
C ALA A 164 6.79 5.53 0.04
N VAL A 165 6.45 6.81 0.15
CA VAL A 165 6.18 7.63 -1.05
C VAL A 165 7.40 7.71 -1.97
N ILE A 166 8.60 7.83 -1.41
CA ILE A 166 9.85 7.80 -2.19
C ILE A 166 10.13 6.39 -2.73
N ASP A 167 9.86 5.36 -1.92
CA ASP A 167 9.98 3.94 -2.28
C ASP A 167 9.13 3.59 -3.51
N ASP A 168 7.86 4.06 -3.57
CA ASP A 168 6.96 3.86 -4.71
C ASP A 168 7.54 4.40 -6.01
N VAL A 169 8.08 5.62 -5.97
CA VAL A 169 8.73 6.23 -7.12
C VAL A 169 9.95 5.42 -7.56
N LEU A 170 10.79 4.99 -6.62
CA LEU A 170 11.98 4.19 -6.90
C LEU A 170 11.62 2.81 -7.44
N ALA A 171 10.61 2.14 -6.84
CA ALA A 171 10.17 0.82 -7.24
C ALA A 171 9.59 0.79 -8.66
N LEU A 172 8.74 1.78 -9.02
CA LEU A 172 8.22 1.94 -10.37
C LEU A 172 9.33 2.22 -11.39
N SER A 173 10.33 3.03 -11.00
CA SER A 173 11.48 3.30 -11.85
C SER A 173 12.32 2.04 -12.10
N ILE A 174 12.57 1.24 -11.07
CA ILE A 174 13.27 -0.05 -11.19
C ILE A 174 12.47 -1.02 -12.07
N ALA A 175 11.15 -1.13 -11.86
CA ALA A 175 10.29 -1.95 -12.69
C ALA A 175 10.36 -1.54 -14.17
N SER A 176 10.28 -0.24 -14.46
CA SER A 176 10.39 0.30 -15.82
C SER A 176 11.73 -0.04 -16.48
N VAL A 177 12.82 0.05 -15.72
CA VAL A 177 14.16 -0.33 -16.20
C VAL A 177 14.24 -1.82 -16.49
N ILE A 178 13.79 -2.68 -15.56
CA ILE A 178 13.77 -4.13 -15.74
C ILE A 178 12.98 -4.48 -17.02
N PHE A 179 11.76 -3.96 -17.17
CA PHE A 179 10.92 -4.26 -18.32
C PHE A 179 11.51 -3.74 -19.64
N SER A 180 12.12 -2.55 -19.63
CA SER A 180 12.81 -2.02 -20.80
C SER A 180 13.99 -2.87 -21.21
N MET A 181 14.81 -3.34 -20.26
CA MET A 181 15.92 -4.25 -20.53
C MET A 181 15.45 -5.61 -21.10
N LEU A 182 14.30 -6.10 -20.62
CA LEU A 182 13.73 -7.36 -21.07
C LEU A 182 13.09 -7.25 -22.47
N ALA A 183 12.49 -6.08 -22.79
CA ALA A 183 11.82 -5.86 -24.08
C ALA A 183 12.79 -5.61 -25.25
N HIS A 184 13.97 -4.99 -25.01
CA HIS A 184 14.84 -4.51 -26.07
C HIS A 184 16.18 -5.21 -26.17
N ALA A 185 16.46 -6.21 -25.30
CA ALA A 185 17.75 -6.94 -25.23
C ALA A 185 19.02 -6.05 -25.11
N GLU A 186 18.86 -4.72 -25.04
CA GLU A 186 19.95 -3.78 -24.86
C GLU A 186 19.91 -3.15 -23.45
N PRO A 187 21.05 -3.11 -22.74
CA PRO A 187 21.09 -2.49 -21.44
C PRO A 187 20.83 -0.97 -21.57
N GLN A 188 19.79 -0.49 -20.90
CA GLN A 188 19.54 0.95 -20.78
C GLN A 188 20.74 1.60 -20.10
N GLY A 189 21.29 2.64 -20.73
CA GLY A 189 22.44 3.35 -20.16
C GLY A 189 22.10 3.99 -18.80
N ALA A 190 23.06 4.01 -17.89
CA ALA A 190 22.90 4.61 -16.56
C ALA A 190 22.33 6.04 -16.60
N LEU A 191 22.59 6.78 -17.67
CA LEU A 191 22.06 8.13 -17.88
C LEU A 191 20.53 8.14 -18.09
N THR A 192 19.98 7.16 -18.81
CA THR A 192 18.52 7.03 -19.03
C THR A 192 17.81 6.72 -17.71
N ILE A 193 18.38 5.81 -16.92
CA ILE A 193 17.87 5.46 -15.58
C ILE A 193 17.90 6.68 -14.66
N ALA A 194 19.02 7.39 -14.60
CA ALA A 194 19.17 8.59 -13.79
C ALA A 194 18.17 9.69 -14.22
N ARG A 195 17.98 9.89 -15.53
CA ARG A 195 16.99 10.84 -16.05
C ARG A 195 15.56 10.47 -15.63
N LEU A 196 15.18 9.20 -15.76
CA LEU A 196 13.86 8.72 -15.35
C LEU A 196 13.60 8.98 -13.86
N LEU A 197 14.56 8.61 -13.00
CA LEU A 197 14.47 8.86 -11.56
C LEU A 197 14.31 10.35 -11.24
N VAL A 198 15.16 11.20 -11.81
CA VAL A 198 15.12 12.65 -11.57
C VAL A 198 13.81 13.26 -12.06
N THR A 199 13.31 12.86 -13.23
CA THR A 199 12.04 13.39 -13.76
C THR A 199 10.86 12.96 -12.92
N THR A 200 10.80 11.71 -12.49
CA THR A 200 9.68 11.17 -11.68
C THR A 200 9.66 11.79 -10.27
N ILE A 201 10.82 11.85 -9.61
CA ILE A 201 10.96 12.51 -8.30
C ILE A 201 10.65 14.01 -8.42
N GLY A 202 11.20 14.68 -9.45
CA GLY A 202 10.95 16.09 -9.69
C GLY A 202 9.46 16.40 -9.93
N LEU A 203 8.80 15.58 -10.74
CA LEU A 203 7.37 15.69 -11.00
C LEU A 203 6.55 15.53 -9.70
N TRP A 204 6.90 14.53 -8.88
CA TRP A 204 6.27 14.32 -7.58
C TRP A 204 6.39 15.55 -6.67
N PHE A 205 7.59 16.14 -6.54
CA PHE A 205 7.79 17.34 -5.72
C PHE A 205 7.03 18.55 -6.27
N ILE A 206 7.01 18.74 -7.59
CA ILE A 206 6.28 19.85 -8.24
C ILE A 206 4.78 19.68 -7.96
N LEU A 207 4.21 18.49 -8.19
CA LEU A 207 2.79 18.23 -7.96
C LEU A 207 2.42 18.40 -6.48
N SER A 208 3.25 17.93 -5.55
CA SER A 208 3.02 18.10 -4.11
C SER A 208 3.08 19.57 -3.68
N ALA A 209 4.03 20.35 -4.21
CA ALA A 209 4.14 21.78 -3.95
C ALA A 209 2.99 22.58 -4.56
N VAL A 210 2.53 22.20 -5.74
CA VAL A 210 1.37 22.81 -6.41
C VAL A 210 0.09 22.46 -5.65
N SER A 211 -0.15 21.19 -5.34
CA SER A 211 -1.34 20.75 -4.62
C SER A 211 -1.48 21.44 -3.26
N SER A 212 -0.40 21.51 -2.51
CA SER A 212 -0.39 22.14 -1.17
C SER A 212 -0.77 23.63 -1.16
N ARG A 213 -0.66 24.31 -2.31
CA ARG A 213 -1.09 25.70 -2.48
C ARG A 213 -2.46 25.81 -3.15
N VAL A 214 -2.65 25.09 -4.24
CA VAL A 214 -3.84 25.24 -5.11
C VAL A 214 -5.09 24.69 -4.44
N ILE A 215 -5.05 23.48 -3.89
CA ILE A 215 -6.24 22.83 -3.32
C ILE A 215 -6.85 23.63 -2.15
N PRO A 216 -6.09 24.08 -1.12
CA PRO A 216 -6.66 24.89 -0.04
C PRO A 216 -7.20 26.24 -0.52
N HIS A 217 -6.55 26.88 -1.49
CA HIS A 217 -7.02 28.16 -2.04
C HIS A 217 -8.31 27.99 -2.82
N LEU A 218 -8.43 26.96 -3.67
CA LEU A 218 -9.66 26.65 -4.39
C LEU A 218 -10.80 26.32 -3.42
N MET A 219 -10.53 25.55 -2.40
CA MET A 219 -11.52 25.23 -1.36
C MET A 219 -11.99 26.50 -0.65
N GLY A 220 -11.07 27.35 -0.22
CA GLY A 220 -11.40 28.63 0.40
C GLY A 220 -12.21 29.56 -0.53
N TRP A 221 -11.84 29.61 -1.81
CA TRP A 221 -12.55 30.42 -2.81
C TRP A 221 -13.99 29.92 -3.05
N ILE A 222 -14.19 28.60 -3.17
CA ILE A 222 -15.53 27.99 -3.32
C ILE A 222 -16.40 28.28 -2.10
N MET A 223 -15.84 28.12 -0.88
CA MET A 223 -16.58 28.42 0.37
C MET A 223 -16.94 29.89 0.50
N HIS A 224 -16.10 30.81 0.00
CA HIS A 224 -16.42 32.25 0.00
C HIS A 224 -17.49 32.65 -1.03
N LEU A 225 -17.61 31.94 -2.17
CA LEU A 225 -18.61 32.24 -3.19
C LEU A 225 -20.06 32.08 -2.69
N GLU A 226 -20.29 31.16 -1.77
CA GLU A 226 -21.64 30.84 -1.28
C GLU A 226 -22.12 31.71 -0.11
N ARG A 227 -21.32 32.67 0.39
CA ARG A 227 -21.68 33.54 1.54
C ARG A 227 -22.27 32.77 2.73
N LEU A 228 -21.81 31.56 2.96
CA LEU A 228 -22.33 30.70 4.02
C LEU A 228 -21.75 31.13 5.37
N ASP A 229 -22.61 31.66 6.24
CA ASP A 229 -22.26 31.90 7.66
C ASP A 229 -22.00 30.58 8.43
N SER A 230 -22.34 29.45 7.83
CA SER A 230 -22.06 28.09 8.32
C SER A 230 -21.37 27.28 7.24
N VAL A 231 -20.31 26.55 7.61
CA VAL A 231 -19.61 25.62 6.70
C VAL A 231 -20.57 24.55 6.21
N ASP A 232 -20.90 24.56 4.91
CA ASP A 232 -21.68 23.47 4.32
C ASP A 232 -20.82 22.20 4.23
N GLN A 233 -21.06 21.26 5.14
CA GLN A 233 -20.36 19.99 5.21
C GLN A 233 -20.46 19.18 3.91
N ASN A 234 -21.57 19.30 3.17
CA ASN A 234 -21.75 18.59 1.91
C ASN A 234 -20.80 19.13 0.84
N LEU A 235 -20.64 20.45 0.76
CA LEU A 235 -19.75 21.07 -0.20
C LEU A 235 -18.27 20.75 0.10
N VAL A 236 -17.88 20.79 1.39
CA VAL A 236 -16.55 20.34 1.85
C VAL A 236 -16.29 18.90 1.45
N SER A 237 -17.27 18.04 1.64
CA SER A 237 -17.20 16.60 1.33
C SER A 237 -17.02 16.35 -0.17
N ILE A 238 -17.83 17.03 -1.00
CA ILE A 238 -17.74 16.92 -2.47
C ILE A 238 -16.36 17.41 -2.96
N PHE A 239 -15.89 18.54 -2.45
CA PHE A 239 -14.60 19.08 -2.83
C PHE A 239 -13.45 18.17 -2.41
N ALA A 240 -13.53 17.56 -1.23
CA ALA A 240 -12.54 16.59 -0.76
C ALA A 240 -12.46 15.37 -1.70
N LEU A 241 -13.63 14.81 -2.11
CA LEU A 241 -13.67 13.71 -3.07
C LEU A 241 -13.11 14.10 -4.44
N LEU A 242 -13.51 15.25 -4.97
CA LEU A 242 -13.01 15.76 -6.25
C LEU A 242 -11.50 15.97 -6.20
N SER A 243 -10.97 16.47 -5.07
CA SER A 243 -9.53 16.62 -4.89
C SER A 243 -8.83 15.25 -4.82
N CYS A 244 -9.38 14.32 -4.07
CA CYS A 244 -8.84 12.96 -3.91
C CYS A 244 -8.75 12.25 -5.27
N PHE A 245 -9.88 12.03 -5.93
CA PHE A 245 -9.93 11.28 -7.19
C PHE A 245 -9.36 12.06 -8.37
N GLY A 246 -9.51 13.39 -8.39
CA GLY A 246 -8.93 14.24 -9.41
C GLY A 246 -7.40 14.19 -9.42
N TYR A 247 -6.77 14.28 -8.24
CA TYR A 247 -5.32 14.15 -8.13
C TYR A 247 -4.82 12.71 -8.33
N ALA A 248 -5.59 11.70 -7.90
CA ALA A 248 -5.30 10.30 -8.20
C ALA A 248 -5.26 10.08 -9.74
N SER A 249 -6.27 10.55 -10.45
CA SER A 249 -6.34 10.46 -11.91
C SER A 249 -5.23 11.27 -12.60
N LEU A 250 -4.96 12.49 -12.13
CA LEU A 250 -3.88 13.32 -12.66
C LEU A 250 -2.52 12.65 -12.49
N ALA A 251 -2.24 12.08 -11.33
CA ALA A 251 -1.01 11.33 -11.07
C ALA A 251 -0.88 10.14 -12.02
N GLY A 252 -1.95 9.36 -12.22
CA GLY A 252 -1.98 8.24 -13.17
C GLY A 252 -1.67 8.67 -14.61
N VAL A 253 -2.27 9.75 -15.10
CA VAL A 253 -2.00 10.30 -16.45
C VAL A 253 -0.53 10.75 -16.60
N LEU A 254 0.07 11.23 -15.53
CA LEU A 254 1.47 11.68 -15.51
C LEU A 254 2.48 10.56 -15.25
N GLY A 255 2.02 9.30 -15.18
CA GLY A 255 2.89 8.12 -14.98
C GLY A 255 3.31 7.88 -13.53
N LEU A 256 2.64 8.53 -12.57
CA LEU A 256 2.76 8.24 -11.15
C LEU A 256 1.65 7.26 -10.71
N SER A 257 1.82 6.63 -9.54
CA SER A 257 0.73 5.84 -8.95
C SER A 257 -0.46 6.73 -8.57
N PRO A 258 -1.72 6.34 -8.91
CA PRO A 258 -2.92 7.03 -8.45
C PRO A 258 -2.98 7.17 -6.92
N LEU A 259 -2.49 6.19 -6.19
CA LEU A 259 -2.42 6.20 -4.73
C LEU A 259 -1.56 7.36 -4.20
N VAL A 260 -0.43 7.62 -4.86
CA VAL A 260 0.44 8.75 -4.56
C VAL A 260 -0.26 10.08 -4.82
N GLY A 261 -1.07 10.18 -5.88
CA GLY A 261 -1.90 11.37 -6.17
C GLY A 261 -2.93 11.63 -5.08
N ALA A 262 -3.63 10.60 -4.62
CA ALA A 262 -4.57 10.69 -3.52
C ALA A 262 -3.88 11.16 -2.22
N PHE A 263 -2.72 10.60 -1.90
CA PHE A 263 -1.91 11.02 -0.77
C PHE A 263 -1.53 12.51 -0.84
N MET A 264 -1.10 13.00 -2.03
CA MET A 264 -0.78 14.43 -2.24
C MET A 264 -2.00 15.33 -1.99
N ALA A 265 -3.18 14.93 -2.45
CA ALA A 265 -4.42 15.68 -2.22
C ALA A 265 -4.79 15.74 -0.73
N GLY A 266 -4.67 14.61 -0.02
CA GLY A 266 -4.85 14.55 1.43
C GLY A 266 -3.86 15.45 2.17
N MET A 267 -2.58 15.37 1.81
CA MET A 267 -1.52 16.21 2.37
C MET A 267 -1.76 17.71 2.11
N ALA A 268 -2.34 18.07 0.96
CA ALA A 268 -2.69 19.46 0.66
C ALA A 268 -3.80 19.99 1.59
N LEU A 269 -4.76 19.15 1.96
CA LEU A 269 -5.87 19.50 2.85
C LEU A 269 -5.53 19.37 4.35
N SER A 270 -4.41 18.73 4.71
CA SER A 270 -4.00 18.49 6.10
C SER A 270 -3.82 19.76 6.93
N GLY A 271 -3.48 20.87 6.30
CA GLY A 271 -3.29 22.19 6.94
C GLY A 271 -4.46 23.16 6.77
N SER A 272 -5.56 22.72 6.15
CA SER A 272 -6.74 23.57 5.89
C SER A 272 -7.64 23.69 7.13
N SER A 273 -8.44 24.76 7.19
CA SER A 273 -9.47 24.95 8.23
C SER A 273 -10.56 23.88 8.19
N TYR A 274 -10.64 23.13 7.11
CA TYR A 274 -11.66 22.11 6.86
C TYR A 274 -11.16 20.68 7.12
N HIS A 275 -9.95 20.54 7.64
CA HIS A 275 -9.30 19.25 7.88
C HIS A 275 -10.18 18.26 8.65
N GLU A 276 -10.78 18.68 9.77
CA GLU A 276 -11.62 17.82 10.61
C GLU A 276 -12.88 17.33 9.87
N ALA A 277 -13.55 18.22 9.12
CA ALA A 277 -14.74 17.88 8.35
C ALA A 277 -14.41 16.90 7.21
N VAL A 278 -13.27 17.11 6.52
CA VAL A 278 -12.77 16.20 5.48
C VAL A 278 -12.44 14.84 6.07
N GLN A 279 -11.74 14.79 7.20
CA GLN A 279 -11.34 13.55 7.86
C GLN A 279 -12.56 12.75 8.35
N GLU A 280 -13.56 13.41 8.96
CA GLU A 280 -14.79 12.75 9.39
C GLU A 280 -15.53 12.12 8.21
N PHE A 281 -15.65 12.86 7.11
CA PHE A 281 -16.34 12.39 5.91
C PHE A 281 -15.59 11.22 5.24
N THR A 282 -14.29 11.35 5.01
CA THR A 282 -13.49 10.30 4.37
C THR A 282 -13.42 9.04 5.22
N GLY A 283 -13.35 9.18 6.56
CA GLY A 283 -13.43 8.06 7.47
C GLY A 283 -14.75 7.28 7.36
N LYS A 284 -15.89 7.97 7.19
CA LYS A 284 -17.21 7.33 6.96
C LYS A 284 -17.23 6.54 5.65
N LEU A 285 -16.67 7.09 4.57
CA LEU A 285 -16.54 6.37 3.30
C LEU A 285 -15.55 5.21 3.40
N GLY A 286 -14.47 5.40 4.13
CA GLY A 286 -13.45 4.38 4.37
C GLY A 286 -14.04 3.11 4.98
N ILE A 287 -15.03 3.21 5.87
CA ILE A 287 -15.71 2.05 6.46
C ILE A 287 -16.29 1.11 5.39
N LEU A 288 -16.75 1.67 4.26
CA LEU A 288 -17.37 0.90 3.19
C LEU A 288 -16.35 0.33 2.19
N PHE A 289 -15.37 1.15 1.77
CA PHE A 289 -14.50 0.82 0.64
C PHE A 289 -13.17 0.17 1.07
N ILE A 290 -12.58 0.59 2.19
CA ILE A 290 -11.27 0.07 2.64
C ILE A 290 -11.32 -1.45 2.91
N PRO A 291 -12.36 -2.04 3.53
CA PRO A 291 -12.43 -3.49 3.70
C PRO A 291 -12.38 -4.25 2.39
N LEU A 292 -13.04 -3.76 1.32
CA LEU A 292 -13.03 -4.41 0.01
C LEU A 292 -11.62 -4.44 -0.62
N PHE A 293 -10.84 -3.36 -0.45
CA PHE A 293 -9.45 -3.35 -0.89
C PHE A 293 -8.64 -4.49 -0.24
N PHE A 294 -8.77 -4.69 1.06
CA PHE A 294 -8.06 -5.76 1.74
C PHE A 294 -8.61 -7.15 1.44
N VAL A 295 -9.91 -7.28 1.19
CA VAL A 295 -10.51 -8.53 0.67
C VAL A 295 -9.89 -8.88 -0.68
N VAL A 296 -9.80 -7.93 -1.61
CA VAL A 296 -9.19 -8.17 -2.94
C VAL A 296 -7.71 -8.56 -2.81
N ILE A 297 -6.95 -7.96 -1.91
CA ILE A 297 -5.59 -8.43 -1.61
C ILE A 297 -5.60 -9.92 -1.19
N GLY A 298 -6.53 -10.30 -0.32
CA GLY A 298 -6.67 -11.70 0.11
C GLY A 298 -6.98 -12.67 -1.03
N THR A 299 -7.77 -12.25 -2.04
CA THR A 299 -8.13 -13.11 -3.19
C THR A 299 -6.96 -13.49 -4.08
N GLN A 300 -5.87 -12.73 -4.03
CA GLN A 300 -4.67 -13.02 -4.83
C GLN A 300 -3.89 -14.22 -4.30
N VAL A 301 -4.20 -14.68 -3.10
CA VAL A 301 -3.55 -15.83 -2.48
C VAL A 301 -4.20 -17.13 -2.95
N ASN A 302 -3.39 -17.98 -3.58
CA ASN A 302 -3.77 -19.35 -3.88
C ASN A 302 -3.22 -20.32 -2.83
N PRO A 303 -4.04 -20.82 -1.88
CA PRO A 303 -3.55 -21.70 -0.81
C PRO A 303 -2.99 -23.03 -1.33
N TYR A 304 -3.46 -23.52 -2.47
CA TYR A 304 -2.97 -24.76 -3.08
C TYR A 304 -1.54 -24.64 -3.59
N SER A 305 -1.14 -23.45 -4.07
CA SER A 305 0.23 -23.19 -4.52
C SER A 305 1.25 -23.33 -3.39
N VAL A 306 0.84 -23.15 -2.13
CA VAL A 306 1.72 -23.35 -0.96
C VAL A 306 2.15 -24.81 -0.85
N LEU A 307 1.22 -25.74 -1.09
CA LEU A 307 1.46 -27.18 -0.91
C LEU A 307 2.41 -27.77 -1.97
N HIS A 308 2.54 -27.14 -3.14
CA HIS A 308 3.30 -27.64 -4.28
C HIS A 308 4.54 -26.80 -4.61
N GLY A 309 4.77 -25.70 -3.86
CA GLY A 309 5.86 -24.77 -4.10
C GLY A 309 7.21 -25.25 -3.54
N ASN A 310 8.30 -24.63 -4.01
CA ASN A 310 9.63 -24.83 -3.47
C ASN A 310 9.79 -24.13 -2.11
N PHE A 311 9.63 -24.88 -1.02
CA PHE A 311 9.73 -24.37 0.35
C PHE A 311 11.10 -23.74 0.67
N LEU A 312 12.18 -24.25 0.10
CA LEU A 312 13.52 -23.70 0.31
C LEU A 312 13.60 -22.29 -0.31
N LEU A 313 13.13 -22.14 -1.56
CA LEU A 313 13.10 -20.86 -2.24
C LEU A 313 12.21 -19.85 -1.49
N MET A 314 11.01 -20.27 -1.07
CA MET A 314 10.10 -19.43 -0.27
C MET A 314 10.74 -19.01 1.06
N ALA A 315 11.42 -19.91 1.77
CA ALA A 315 12.08 -19.61 3.03
C ALA A 315 13.25 -18.63 2.85
N VAL A 316 14.09 -18.83 1.83
CA VAL A 316 15.23 -17.95 1.54
C VAL A 316 14.74 -16.57 1.12
N LEU A 317 13.81 -16.48 0.15
CA LEU A 317 13.28 -15.20 -0.30
C LEU A 317 12.46 -14.49 0.79
N GLY A 318 11.72 -15.25 1.60
CA GLY A 318 10.99 -14.72 2.77
C GLY A 318 11.95 -14.15 3.83
N ALA A 319 13.00 -14.86 4.17
CA ALA A 319 14.03 -14.36 5.07
C ALA A 319 14.71 -13.09 4.52
N VAL A 320 15.09 -13.09 3.24
CA VAL A 320 15.65 -11.92 2.56
C VAL A 320 14.65 -10.75 2.60
N ALA A 321 13.38 -10.99 2.28
CA ALA A 321 12.34 -9.96 2.26
C ALA A 321 12.17 -9.27 3.62
N VAL A 322 12.14 -10.05 4.70
CA VAL A 322 11.95 -9.56 6.08
C VAL A 322 13.20 -8.88 6.60
N LEU A 323 14.33 -9.61 6.60
CA LEU A 323 15.58 -9.15 7.22
C LEU A 323 16.16 -7.93 6.50
N SER A 324 16.10 -7.92 5.16
CA SER A 324 16.59 -6.77 4.38
C SER A 324 15.89 -5.47 4.74
N LYS A 325 14.56 -5.46 4.81
CA LYS A 325 13.80 -4.24 5.16
C LYS A 325 13.96 -3.88 6.63
N LEU A 326 13.95 -4.87 7.52
CA LEU A 326 14.14 -4.62 8.94
C LEU A 326 15.47 -3.91 9.21
N VAL A 327 16.55 -4.38 8.59
CA VAL A 327 17.89 -3.81 8.74
C VAL A 327 18.01 -2.51 7.95
N ALA A 328 17.64 -2.51 6.66
CA ALA A 328 17.85 -1.38 5.78
C ALA A 328 16.95 -0.17 6.11
N CYS A 329 15.77 -0.38 6.66
CA CYS A 329 14.89 0.72 7.07
C CYS A 329 15.00 0.99 8.57
N GLY A 330 15.10 -0.04 9.40
CA GLY A 330 15.15 0.10 10.85
C GLY A 330 16.41 0.79 11.36
N LEU A 331 17.60 0.44 10.88
CA LEU A 331 18.85 1.04 11.35
C LEU A 331 18.96 2.55 11.00
N PRO A 332 18.74 2.98 9.74
CA PRO A 332 18.71 4.41 9.45
C PRO A 332 17.63 5.15 10.24
N ALA A 333 16.44 4.57 10.38
CA ALA A 333 15.37 5.18 11.17
C ALA A 333 15.77 5.34 12.65
N GLN A 334 16.42 4.35 13.24
CA GLN A 334 16.96 4.45 14.60
C GLN A 334 17.97 5.60 14.74
N TYR A 335 18.85 5.77 13.75
CA TYR A 335 19.82 6.87 13.75
C TYR A 335 19.15 8.23 13.74
N PHE A 336 18.14 8.43 12.87
CA PHE A 336 17.47 9.73 12.74
C PHE A 336 16.48 10.00 13.88
N LEU A 337 15.74 9.00 14.34
CA LEU A 337 14.79 9.14 15.46
C LEU A 337 15.48 9.11 16.84
N LYS A 338 16.75 8.71 16.91
CA LYS A 338 17.53 8.50 18.15
C LYS A 338 16.82 7.58 19.16
N ASP A 339 16.04 6.64 18.65
CA ASP A 339 15.23 5.72 19.43
C ASP A 339 15.22 4.36 18.76
N LYS A 340 15.66 3.33 19.49
CA LYS A 340 15.77 1.96 18.95
C LYS A 340 14.41 1.35 18.66
N GLU A 341 13.44 1.55 19.56
CA GLU A 341 12.11 0.96 19.41
C GLU A 341 11.35 1.60 18.26
N ARG A 342 11.38 2.94 18.14
CA ARG A 342 10.81 3.66 17.02
C ARG A 342 11.48 3.29 15.69
N GLY A 343 12.80 3.15 15.68
CA GLY A 343 13.53 2.66 14.51
C GLY A 343 13.09 1.26 14.08
N MET A 344 12.93 0.33 15.04
CA MET A 344 12.40 -1.00 14.77
C MET A 344 10.97 -0.98 14.24
N ARG A 345 10.08 -0.10 14.75
CA ARG A 345 8.72 0.10 14.23
C ARG A 345 8.73 0.54 12.77
N VAL A 346 9.65 1.43 12.39
CA VAL A 346 9.84 1.79 10.97
C VAL A 346 10.24 0.56 10.16
N GLY A 347 11.21 -0.21 10.64
CA GLY A 347 11.58 -1.47 10.01
C GLY A 347 10.39 -2.42 9.83
N PHE A 348 9.58 -2.62 10.87
CA PHE A 348 8.39 -3.46 10.84
C PHE A 348 7.35 -2.94 9.83
N GLY A 349 7.08 -1.63 9.82
CA GLY A 349 6.14 -1.01 8.88
C GLY A 349 6.57 -1.12 7.42
N MET A 350 7.88 -1.17 7.16
CA MET A 350 8.43 -1.25 5.81
C MET A 350 8.62 -2.70 5.30
N ILE A 351 8.31 -3.75 6.10
CA ILE A 351 8.41 -5.14 5.67
C ILE A 351 7.38 -5.49 4.60
N SER A 352 6.16 -4.94 4.68
CA SER A 352 5.06 -5.31 3.78
C SER A 352 5.41 -5.15 2.30
N ARG A 353 5.00 -6.12 1.50
CA ARG A 353 5.07 -6.07 0.03
C ARG A 353 3.64 -5.99 -0.50
N GLY A 354 3.45 -5.48 -1.71
CA GLY A 354 2.11 -5.31 -2.25
C GLY A 354 2.05 -5.36 -3.77
N GLU A 355 1.14 -4.55 -4.29
CA GLU A 355 0.72 -4.53 -5.69
C GLU A 355 1.88 -4.38 -6.67
N ILE A 356 2.86 -3.52 -6.42
CA ILE A 356 4.00 -3.31 -7.33
C ILE A 356 4.83 -4.60 -7.45
N GLY A 357 5.08 -5.29 -6.32
CA GLY A 357 5.80 -6.57 -6.33
C GLY A 357 5.05 -7.65 -7.12
N LEU A 358 3.72 -7.69 -7.02
CA LEU A 358 2.87 -8.61 -7.79
C LEU A 358 2.87 -8.27 -9.28
N VAL A 359 2.80 -6.97 -9.64
CA VAL A 359 2.89 -6.51 -11.05
C VAL A 359 4.22 -6.92 -11.66
N ILE A 360 5.34 -6.69 -10.95
CA ILE A 360 6.68 -7.10 -11.42
C ILE A 360 6.75 -8.62 -11.62
N SER A 361 6.26 -9.40 -10.65
CA SER A 361 6.24 -10.86 -10.73
C SER A 361 5.30 -11.37 -11.84
N GLY A 362 4.11 -10.79 -11.96
CA GLY A 362 3.12 -11.12 -12.99
C GLY A 362 3.60 -10.82 -14.41
N THR A 363 4.29 -9.70 -14.60
CA THR A 363 4.94 -9.39 -15.88
C THR A 363 6.06 -10.38 -16.17
N GLY A 364 6.84 -10.76 -15.15
CA GLY A 364 7.92 -11.74 -15.30
C GLY A 364 7.45 -13.11 -15.78
N ILE A 365 6.31 -13.60 -15.28
CA ILE A 365 5.74 -14.89 -15.76
C ILE A 365 5.10 -14.74 -17.13
N THR A 366 4.41 -13.63 -17.39
CA THR A 366 3.79 -13.38 -18.73
C THR A 366 4.84 -13.31 -19.84
N LEU A 367 6.03 -12.77 -19.54
CA LEU A 367 7.17 -12.74 -20.48
C LEU A 367 7.93 -14.07 -20.56
N GLY A 368 7.50 -15.10 -19.83
CA GLY A 368 8.16 -16.42 -19.83
C GLY A 368 9.55 -16.45 -19.16
N ILE A 369 9.89 -15.43 -18.35
CA ILE A 369 11.19 -15.33 -17.66
C ILE A 369 11.15 -16.06 -16.33
N LEU A 370 10.05 -15.94 -15.59
CA LEU A 370 9.80 -16.69 -14.36
C LEU A 370 9.18 -18.04 -14.68
N SER A 371 9.64 -19.09 -14.01
CA SER A 371 8.90 -20.35 -13.92
C SER A 371 7.73 -20.21 -12.93
N ASP A 372 6.73 -21.08 -13.06
CA ASP A 372 5.59 -21.17 -12.13
C ASP A 372 6.07 -21.32 -10.67
N GLU A 373 7.16 -22.03 -10.44
CA GLU A 373 7.77 -22.24 -9.16
C GLU A 373 8.26 -20.93 -8.53
N VAL A 374 9.02 -20.11 -9.28
CA VAL A 374 9.55 -18.82 -8.79
C VAL A 374 8.44 -17.81 -8.61
N TYR A 375 7.48 -17.77 -9.54
CA TYR A 375 6.32 -16.89 -9.42
C TYR A 375 5.51 -17.21 -8.16
N THR A 376 5.18 -18.49 -7.94
CA THR A 376 4.47 -18.94 -6.75
C THR A 376 5.22 -18.57 -5.47
N ALA A 377 6.55 -18.79 -5.45
CA ALA A 377 7.36 -18.43 -4.30
C ALA A 377 7.32 -16.92 -4.02
N LEU A 378 7.39 -16.07 -5.04
CA LEU A 378 7.31 -14.61 -4.90
C LEU A 378 5.94 -14.18 -4.37
N VAL A 379 4.84 -14.67 -4.95
CA VAL A 379 3.48 -14.35 -4.50
C VAL A 379 3.29 -14.72 -3.03
N MET A 380 3.76 -15.91 -2.63
CA MET A 380 3.69 -16.35 -1.24
C MET A 380 4.53 -15.49 -0.30
N VAL A 381 5.74 -15.11 -0.70
CA VAL A 381 6.60 -14.23 0.09
C VAL A 381 5.96 -12.84 0.23
N ILE A 382 5.42 -12.29 -0.85
CA ILE A 382 4.69 -11.02 -0.84
C ILE A 382 3.53 -11.11 0.16
N PHE A 383 2.73 -12.16 0.08
CA PHE A 383 1.61 -12.37 0.99
C PHE A 383 2.05 -12.50 2.46
N LEU A 384 3.03 -13.35 2.76
CA LEU A 384 3.53 -13.54 4.13
C LEU A 384 4.09 -12.24 4.71
N THR A 385 4.88 -11.49 3.91
CA THR A 385 5.42 -10.20 4.34
C THR A 385 4.36 -9.13 4.52
N THR A 386 3.24 -9.22 3.82
CA THR A 386 2.05 -8.39 3.97
C THR A 386 1.34 -8.63 5.31
N MET A 387 1.34 -9.89 5.78
CA MET A 387 0.71 -10.28 7.05
C MET A 387 1.54 -9.92 8.30
N LEU A 388 2.86 -9.79 8.17
CA LEU A 388 3.75 -9.61 9.33
C LEU A 388 3.63 -8.25 10.03
N PRO A 389 3.59 -7.09 9.34
CA PRO A 389 3.58 -5.78 9.97
C PRO A 389 2.46 -5.57 11.01
N PRO A 390 1.19 -5.98 10.78
CA PRO A 390 0.14 -5.83 11.77
C PRO A 390 0.47 -6.51 13.11
N PHE A 391 1.07 -7.69 13.08
CA PHE A 391 1.47 -8.40 14.30
C PHE A 391 2.66 -7.73 14.98
N LEU A 392 3.70 -7.40 14.20
CA LEU A 392 4.95 -6.85 14.73
C LEU A 392 4.75 -5.43 15.28
N LEU A 393 4.04 -4.58 14.54
CA LEU A 393 3.72 -3.21 14.97
C LEU A 393 2.85 -3.24 16.24
N ARG A 394 1.73 -3.97 16.22
CA ARG A 394 0.85 -4.07 17.37
C ARG A 394 1.60 -4.55 18.62
N ARG A 395 2.40 -5.61 18.52
CA ARG A 395 3.19 -6.12 19.62
C ARG A 395 4.20 -5.09 20.13
N SER A 396 4.87 -4.35 19.23
CA SER A 396 5.84 -3.32 19.61
C SER A 396 5.19 -2.16 20.35
N TYR A 397 3.99 -1.71 19.91
CA TYR A 397 3.27 -0.64 20.60
C TYR A 397 2.64 -1.07 21.92
N LEU A 398 2.15 -2.32 22.03
CA LEU A 398 1.61 -2.85 23.29
C LEU A 398 2.68 -2.98 24.38
N ASN A 399 3.92 -3.23 23.99
CA ASN A 399 5.04 -3.35 24.93
C ASN A 399 5.63 -2.00 25.35
N ASP A 400 5.18 -0.89 24.76
CA ASP A 400 5.65 0.46 25.07
C ASP A 400 4.68 1.18 26.02
N PRO A 401 5.02 1.36 27.31
CA PRO A 401 4.15 2.02 28.29
C PRO A 401 3.90 3.50 27.97
N SER A 402 4.78 4.13 27.18
CA SER A 402 4.66 5.55 26.83
C SER A 402 3.63 5.81 25.73
N CYS A 403 3.17 4.76 24.99
CA CYS A 403 2.21 4.89 23.93
C CYS A 403 0.78 4.92 24.45
N ILE A 404 0.03 5.94 24.04
CA ILE A 404 -1.41 6.02 24.30
C ILE A 404 -2.11 5.24 23.18
N LEU A 405 -2.68 4.11 23.54
CA LEU A 405 -3.44 3.24 22.62
C LEU A 405 -4.92 3.26 22.99
N PRO A 406 -5.83 3.12 22.01
CA PRO A 406 -7.27 2.97 22.28
C PRO A 406 -7.57 1.79 23.20
N ASP A 407 -8.60 1.91 24.04
CA ASP A 407 -8.98 0.85 24.99
C ASP A 407 -9.36 -0.46 24.28
N SER A 408 -9.91 -0.36 23.08
CA SER A 408 -10.23 -1.51 22.21
C SER A 408 -9.02 -2.38 21.83
N ILE A 409 -7.79 -1.85 22.00
CA ILE A 409 -6.55 -2.56 21.66
C ILE A 409 -5.84 -3.10 22.92
N ARG A 410 -6.00 -2.42 24.05
CA ARG A 410 -5.39 -2.82 25.34
C ARG A 410 -6.13 -3.95 26.06
N GLY A 411 -7.44 -4.10 25.80
CA GLY A 411 -8.37 -5.04 26.45
C GLY A 411 -8.21 -6.52 26.02
#